data_44aab73b2c332208f4e902e2445fb4d3
#
_entry.id   44aab73b2c332208f4e902e2445fb4d3
#
_cell.length_a   1.000
_cell.length_b   1.000
_cell.length_c   1.000
_cell.angle_alpha   90.00
_cell.angle_beta   90.00
_cell.angle_gamma   90.00
#
_symmetry.space_group_name_H-M   'P 1'
#
loop_
_entity.id
_entity.type
_entity.pdbx_description
1 polymer ?
#
loop_
_entity_poly.entity_id
_entity_poly.type
_entity_poly.pdbx_seq_one_letter_code
_entity_poly.pdbx_strand_id
1 'polypeptide(L)'
;MKRTRLYLLLGMLALVALAITGCLDTQSAPKAIFSASQLQKVIPFTANFDATLSYDPNGQIESYLWDFGDGGSGNGPQVTHDYKQDGTYRVSLTVIDSKGGSGASSLTVHALNIPPIATYSYSPKSMLDEGFIVGASEWITFDASESTDNEEIVSYSWNFADGWKDEGQVVEHRFLWAGTYNVALTVTDNDGGKTTYLHEINVMGGPPCNADLETINEWNPGGHK
;
A
#
# COMPACT_ATOMS: atom_id res chain seq x y z
N MET A 1 -33.33 70.95 -76.13
CA MET A 1 -33.74 69.68 -75.62
C MET A 1 -32.74 68.61 -76.06
N LYS A 2 -31.78 68.26 -75.29
CA LYS A 2 -30.76 67.26 -75.65
C LYS A 2 -31.01 66.00 -74.84
N ARG A 3 -31.22 64.89 -75.49
CA ARG A 3 -31.36 63.56 -74.90
C ARG A 3 -29.98 62.98 -74.72
N THR A 4 -29.59 62.81 -73.51
CA THR A 4 -28.35 62.07 -73.08
C THR A 4 -28.65 60.60 -73.06
N ARG A 5 -27.98 59.82 -73.90
CA ARG A 5 -28.03 58.34 -73.87
C ARG A 5 -27.08 57.82 -72.78
N LEU A 6 -27.65 57.11 -71.84
CA LEU A 6 -26.90 56.40 -70.84
C LEU A 6 -26.49 55.01 -71.39
N TYR A 7 -25.22 54.77 -71.55
CA TYR A 7 -24.69 53.47 -71.89
C TYR A 7 -24.58 52.61 -70.63
N LEU A 8 -25.34 51.52 -70.54
CA LEU A 8 -25.19 50.47 -69.57
C LEU A 8 -23.96 49.65 -69.97
N LEU A 9 -22.89 49.77 -69.25
CA LEU A 9 -21.75 48.80 -69.22
C LEU A 9 -22.12 47.65 -68.31
N LEU A 10 -22.54 46.51 -68.92
CA LEU A 10 -22.57 45.24 -68.16
C LEU A 10 -21.16 44.77 -67.96
N GLY A 11 -20.66 45.06 -66.79
CA GLY A 11 -19.46 44.39 -66.26
C GLY A 11 -19.83 42.99 -65.80
N MET A 12 -19.43 42.00 -66.57
CA MET A 12 -19.52 40.58 -66.20
C MET A 12 -18.46 40.28 -65.08
N LEU A 13 -18.87 40.36 -63.82
CA LEU A 13 -18.05 39.92 -62.70
C LEU A 13 -18.09 38.41 -62.68
N ALA A 14 -17.11 37.76 -63.27
CA ALA A 14 -16.90 36.34 -63.12
C ALA A 14 -16.48 36.08 -61.67
N LEU A 15 -17.45 35.67 -60.87
CA LEU A 15 -17.13 35.10 -59.52
C LEU A 15 -16.46 33.76 -59.75
N VAL A 16 -15.13 33.75 -59.70
CA VAL A 16 -14.36 32.50 -59.51
C VAL A 16 -14.61 32.05 -58.06
N ALA A 17 -15.65 31.22 -57.87
CA ALA A 17 -15.80 30.47 -56.64
C ALA A 17 -14.67 29.44 -56.63
N LEU A 18 -13.56 29.79 -55.95
CA LEU A 18 -12.53 28.85 -55.59
C LEU A 18 -13.19 27.92 -54.58
N ALA A 19 -13.72 26.79 -55.05
CA ALA A 19 -14.13 25.70 -54.17
C ALA A 19 -12.85 25.16 -53.49
N ILE A 20 -12.56 25.71 -52.34
CA ILE A 20 -11.64 25.06 -51.43
C ILE A 20 -12.37 23.82 -50.92
N THR A 21 -12.32 22.75 -51.71
CA THR A 21 -12.57 21.40 -51.16
C THR A 21 -11.37 21.05 -50.33
N GLY A 22 -11.17 21.79 -49.25
CA GLY A 22 -10.40 21.31 -48.12
C GLY A 22 -11.16 20.10 -47.62
N CYS A 23 -10.64 18.93 -47.93
CA CYS A 23 -11.00 17.74 -47.19
C CYS A 23 -10.76 18.14 -45.74
N LEU A 24 -11.83 18.41 -44.99
CA LEU A 24 -11.78 18.41 -43.54
C LEU A 24 -11.41 16.97 -43.19
N ASP A 25 -10.10 16.70 -43.11
CA ASP A 25 -9.58 15.50 -42.55
C ASP A 25 -10.04 15.55 -41.07
N THR A 26 -11.22 14.99 -40.82
CA THR A 26 -11.74 14.85 -39.47
C THR A 26 -10.90 13.81 -38.79
N GLN A 27 -9.73 14.24 -38.37
CA GLN A 27 -8.79 13.40 -37.64
C GLN A 27 -9.45 13.01 -36.32
N SER A 28 -10.00 11.80 -36.30
CA SER A 28 -10.50 11.21 -35.05
C SER A 28 -9.29 10.79 -34.18
N ALA A 29 -9.28 11.18 -32.94
CA ALA A 29 -8.27 10.72 -32.01
C ALA A 29 -8.31 9.18 -31.85
N PRO A 30 -7.17 8.54 -31.68
CA PRO A 30 -7.10 7.10 -31.41
C PRO A 30 -7.84 6.74 -30.12
N LYS A 31 -8.33 5.52 -30.05
CA LYS A 31 -9.05 4.97 -28.88
C LYS A 31 -8.13 4.09 -28.08
N ALA A 32 -7.79 4.53 -26.87
CA ALA A 32 -7.09 3.72 -25.90
C ALA A 32 -8.06 2.73 -25.25
N ILE A 33 -7.78 1.45 -25.38
CA ILE A 33 -8.54 0.34 -24.76
C ILE A 33 -7.52 -0.63 -24.22
N PHE A 34 -7.63 -0.99 -22.94
CA PHE A 34 -6.75 -1.99 -22.37
C PHE A 34 -7.43 -2.79 -21.27
N SER A 35 -6.86 -3.94 -20.96
CA SER A 35 -7.21 -4.80 -19.86
C SER A 35 -6.00 -5.08 -18.98
N ALA A 36 -6.25 -5.48 -17.74
CA ALA A 36 -5.26 -5.97 -16.81
C ALA A 36 -5.60 -7.41 -16.39
N SER A 37 -4.57 -8.24 -16.20
CA SER A 37 -4.75 -9.63 -15.75
C SER A 37 -5.34 -9.70 -14.34
N GLN A 38 -5.08 -8.68 -13.51
CA GLN A 38 -5.50 -8.61 -12.12
C GLN A 38 -5.76 -7.15 -11.74
N LEU A 39 -6.91 -6.91 -11.09
CA LEU A 39 -7.29 -5.59 -10.58
C LEU A 39 -7.13 -5.49 -9.05
N GLN A 40 -6.98 -6.63 -8.40
CA GLN A 40 -6.76 -6.72 -6.95
C GLN A 40 -5.96 -7.97 -6.62
N LYS A 41 -4.88 -7.83 -5.87
CA LYS A 41 -4.04 -8.95 -5.40
C LYS A 41 -3.15 -8.52 -4.24
N VAL A 42 -2.75 -9.50 -3.43
CA VAL A 42 -1.75 -9.33 -2.37
C VAL A 42 -0.38 -9.14 -3.01
N ILE A 43 0.37 -8.19 -2.48
CA ILE A 43 1.75 -7.89 -2.86
C ILE A 43 2.73 -8.95 -2.33
N PRO A 44 3.92 -9.12 -2.97
CA PRO A 44 4.26 -8.58 -4.28
C PRO A 44 3.59 -9.35 -5.42
N PHE A 45 3.21 -8.68 -6.49
CA PHE A 45 2.67 -9.36 -7.66
C PHE A 45 2.98 -8.64 -8.96
N THR A 46 3.05 -9.41 -10.04
CA THR A 46 3.17 -8.90 -11.41
C THR A 46 1.79 -8.83 -12.06
N ALA A 47 1.42 -7.65 -12.56
CA ALA A 47 0.25 -7.45 -13.40
C ALA A 47 0.65 -7.42 -14.88
N ASN A 48 -0.14 -8.06 -15.75
CA ASN A 48 0.02 -7.98 -17.19
C ASN A 48 -1.05 -7.04 -17.74
N PHE A 49 -0.65 -6.09 -18.59
CA PHE A 49 -1.53 -5.15 -19.24
C PHE A 49 -1.50 -5.37 -20.75
N ASP A 50 -2.67 -5.39 -21.37
CA ASP A 50 -2.85 -5.66 -22.80
C ASP A 50 -3.71 -4.55 -23.43
N ALA A 51 -3.09 -3.77 -24.31
CA ALA A 51 -3.70 -2.69 -25.07
C ALA A 51 -3.86 -3.01 -26.56
N THR A 52 -3.76 -4.27 -26.98
CA THR A 52 -3.85 -4.69 -28.38
C THR A 52 -5.21 -4.40 -29.02
N LEU A 53 -6.25 -4.14 -28.22
CA LEU A 53 -7.58 -3.71 -28.69
C LEU A 53 -7.70 -2.20 -28.92
N SER A 54 -6.66 -1.43 -28.61
CA SER A 54 -6.62 0.00 -28.96
C SER A 54 -6.56 0.15 -30.48
N TYR A 55 -7.22 1.16 -31.00
CA TYR A 55 -7.28 1.40 -32.46
C TYR A 55 -7.34 2.88 -32.80
N ASP A 56 -6.92 3.22 -34.00
CA ASP A 56 -7.14 4.52 -34.61
C ASP A 56 -8.18 4.35 -35.75
N PRO A 57 -9.30 5.11 -35.75
CA PRO A 57 -10.34 5.01 -36.79
C PRO A 57 -9.86 5.40 -38.20
N ASN A 58 -8.83 6.22 -38.35
CA ASN A 58 -8.35 6.77 -39.59
C ASN A 58 -6.82 6.70 -39.79
N GLY A 59 -6.16 5.83 -39.07
CA GLY A 59 -4.70 5.62 -39.12
C GLY A 59 -4.21 4.41 -38.40
N GLN A 60 -3.02 4.54 -37.84
CA GLN A 60 -2.36 3.50 -37.02
C GLN A 60 -1.81 4.13 -35.74
N ILE A 61 -1.87 3.37 -34.67
CA ILE A 61 -1.21 3.74 -33.40
C ILE A 61 0.28 3.53 -33.60
N GLU A 62 1.06 4.58 -33.32
CA GLU A 62 2.52 4.57 -33.39
C GLU A 62 3.15 4.26 -32.03
N SER A 63 2.54 4.75 -30.94
CA SER A 63 3.09 4.51 -29.61
C SER A 63 2.02 4.28 -28.54
N TYR A 64 2.45 3.51 -27.52
CA TYR A 64 1.69 3.18 -26.32
C TYR A 64 2.54 3.60 -25.12
N LEU A 65 2.02 4.51 -24.30
CA LEU A 65 2.70 5.05 -23.13
C LEU A 65 1.89 4.71 -21.88
N TRP A 66 2.55 4.03 -20.95
CA TRP A 66 1.95 3.59 -19.71
C TRP A 66 2.47 4.38 -18.52
N ASP A 67 1.56 4.70 -17.60
CA ASP A 67 1.84 5.14 -16.24
C ASP A 67 1.11 4.18 -15.30
N PHE A 68 1.85 3.50 -14.42
CA PHE A 68 1.29 2.49 -13.52
C PHE A 68 0.77 3.06 -12.21
N GLY A 69 0.96 4.37 -11.97
CA GLY A 69 0.40 5.09 -10.83
C GLY A 69 1.26 5.02 -9.56
N ASP A 70 2.37 4.30 -9.57
CA ASP A 70 3.36 4.18 -8.50
C ASP A 70 4.70 4.88 -8.82
N GLY A 71 4.74 5.64 -9.94
CA GLY A 71 5.94 6.26 -10.51
C GLY A 71 6.61 5.39 -11.56
N GLY A 72 6.18 4.14 -11.75
CA GLY A 72 6.59 3.25 -12.83
C GLY A 72 5.95 3.63 -14.17
N SER A 73 6.64 3.37 -15.28
CA SER A 73 6.15 3.60 -16.63
C SER A 73 6.57 2.49 -17.57
N GLY A 74 5.88 2.38 -18.71
CA GLY A 74 6.16 1.37 -19.73
C GLY A 74 5.79 1.83 -21.13
N ASN A 75 6.23 1.06 -22.13
CA ASN A 75 5.96 1.32 -23.55
C ASN A 75 5.60 0.02 -24.27
N GLY A 76 4.72 0.13 -25.28
CA GLY A 76 4.31 -0.99 -26.12
C GLY A 76 2.88 -1.46 -25.87
N PRO A 77 2.34 -2.29 -26.80
CA PRO A 77 0.95 -2.74 -26.72
C PRO A 77 0.69 -3.75 -25.60
N GLN A 78 1.70 -4.44 -25.14
CA GLN A 78 1.64 -5.38 -24.00
C GLN A 78 2.82 -5.14 -23.08
N VAL A 79 2.55 -5.01 -21.79
CA VAL A 79 3.56 -4.73 -20.77
C VAL A 79 3.25 -5.48 -19.48
N THR A 80 4.27 -5.66 -18.67
CA THR A 80 4.15 -6.19 -17.30
C THR A 80 4.64 -5.16 -16.31
N HIS A 81 4.07 -5.13 -15.10
CA HIS A 81 4.52 -4.27 -14.02
C HIS A 81 4.40 -4.97 -12.67
N ASP A 82 5.40 -4.76 -11.81
CA ASP A 82 5.46 -5.34 -10.46
C ASP A 82 5.02 -4.31 -9.42
N TYR A 83 3.96 -4.61 -8.70
CA TYR A 83 3.54 -3.86 -7.51
C TYR A 83 4.18 -4.49 -6.27
N LYS A 84 5.00 -3.71 -5.56
CA LYS A 84 5.75 -4.13 -4.38
C LYS A 84 5.27 -3.49 -3.08
N GLN A 85 4.48 -2.46 -3.16
CA GLN A 85 3.89 -1.78 -2.01
C GLN A 85 2.38 -1.83 -2.09
N ASP A 86 1.71 -1.83 -0.95
CA ASP A 86 0.27 -1.74 -0.90
C ASP A 86 -0.23 -0.37 -1.37
N GLY A 87 -1.43 -0.34 -1.90
CA GLY A 87 -1.99 0.91 -2.39
C GLY A 87 -3.09 0.73 -3.41
N THR A 88 -3.61 1.89 -3.81
CA THR A 88 -4.59 2.00 -4.90
C THR A 88 -3.97 2.80 -6.02
N TYR A 89 -3.64 2.12 -7.11
CA TYR A 89 -2.90 2.66 -8.23
C TYR A 89 -3.82 2.93 -9.42
N ARG A 90 -3.79 4.17 -9.93
CA ARG A 90 -4.47 4.51 -11.16
C ARG A 90 -3.54 4.28 -12.34
N VAL A 91 -3.73 3.16 -13.01
CA VAL A 91 -3.01 2.84 -14.25
C VAL A 91 -3.61 3.61 -15.40
N SER A 92 -2.79 4.29 -16.19
CA SER A 92 -3.22 5.00 -17.39
C SER A 92 -2.41 4.58 -18.62
N LEU A 93 -3.12 4.47 -19.74
CA LEU A 93 -2.57 4.25 -21.07
C LEU A 93 -2.85 5.50 -21.91
N THR A 94 -1.81 6.03 -22.54
CA THR A 94 -1.94 7.01 -23.63
C THR A 94 -1.45 6.37 -24.92
N VAL A 95 -2.30 6.38 -25.95
CA VAL A 95 -1.93 5.95 -27.31
C VAL A 95 -1.78 7.17 -28.20
N ILE A 96 -0.80 7.16 -29.09
CA ILE A 96 -0.49 8.26 -30.01
C ILE A 96 -0.48 7.70 -31.43
N ASP A 97 -1.17 8.35 -32.35
CA ASP A 97 -1.17 8.00 -33.76
C ASP A 97 0.01 8.63 -34.53
N SER A 98 0.20 8.23 -35.78
CA SER A 98 1.29 8.73 -36.66
C SER A 98 1.16 10.21 -37.04
N LYS A 99 0.07 10.87 -36.69
CA LYS A 99 -0.18 12.30 -36.95
C LYS A 99 -0.11 13.16 -35.70
N GLY A 100 0.20 12.52 -34.53
CA GLY A 100 0.30 13.18 -33.24
C GLY A 100 -1.02 13.32 -32.48
N GLY A 101 -2.12 12.75 -32.98
CA GLY A 101 -3.37 12.62 -32.24
C GLY A 101 -3.20 11.65 -31.06
N SER A 102 -3.89 11.89 -29.95
CA SER A 102 -3.76 11.04 -28.77
C SER A 102 -5.10 10.65 -28.16
N GLY A 103 -5.16 9.46 -27.56
CA GLY A 103 -6.29 8.97 -26.79
C GLY A 103 -5.80 8.35 -25.49
N ALA A 104 -6.57 8.46 -24.42
CA ALA A 104 -6.21 7.92 -23.12
C ALA A 104 -7.34 7.09 -22.50
N SER A 105 -6.95 6.14 -21.67
CA SER A 105 -7.84 5.31 -20.84
C SER A 105 -7.17 5.04 -19.51
N SER A 106 -7.95 4.74 -18.47
CA SER A 106 -7.40 4.36 -17.16
C SER A 106 -8.27 3.35 -16.44
N LEU A 107 -7.65 2.55 -15.59
CA LEU A 107 -8.29 1.65 -14.63
C LEU A 107 -7.58 1.72 -13.28
N THR A 108 -8.18 1.12 -12.26
CA THR A 108 -7.61 1.08 -10.92
C THR A 108 -7.14 -0.33 -10.60
N VAL A 109 -5.94 -0.43 -10.01
CA VAL A 109 -5.36 -1.65 -9.44
C VAL A 109 -5.25 -1.47 -7.93
N HIS A 110 -5.70 -2.48 -7.18
CA HIS A 110 -5.59 -2.52 -5.72
C HIS A 110 -4.51 -3.56 -5.33
N ALA A 111 -3.40 -3.07 -4.84
CA ALA A 111 -2.37 -3.87 -4.21
C ALA A 111 -2.66 -3.95 -2.71
N LEU A 112 -2.75 -5.15 -2.17
CA LEU A 112 -3.18 -5.39 -0.79
C LEU A 112 -2.02 -5.89 0.04
N ASN A 113 -1.84 -5.33 1.24
CA ASN A 113 -1.02 -5.92 2.27
C ASN A 113 -1.81 -6.96 3.08
N ILE A 114 -1.13 -7.99 3.59
CA ILE A 114 -1.62 -8.89 4.64
C ILE A 114 -0.84 -8.54 5.91
N PRO A 115 -1.48 -8.05 6.97
CA PRO A 115 -0.79 -7.76 8.23
C PRO A 115 -0.13 -9.01 8.83
N PRO A 116 0.97 -8.86 9.60
CA PRO A 116 1.68 -9.97 10.20
C PRO A 116 0.81 -10.74 11.20
N ILE A 117 1.17 -12.00 11.46
CA ILE A 117 0.65 -12.80 12.56
C ILE A 117 1.58 -12.58 13.75
N ALA A 118 1.09 -11.91 14.78
CA ALA A 118 1.82 -11.69 16.02
C ALA A 118 1.59 -12.87 16.98
N THR A 119 2.67 -13.44 17.50
CA THR A 119 2.65 -14.44 18.57
C THR A 119 3.95 -14.36 19.37
N TYR A 120 3.93 -14.81 20.62
CA TYR A 120 5.14 -14.94 21.42
C TYR A 120 5.04 -16.06 22.46
N SER A 121 6.18 -16.56 22.87
CA SER A 121 6.36 -17.39 24.03
C SER A 121 7.11 -16.62 25.13
N TYR A 122 7.10 -17.13 26.35
CA TYR A 122 7.86 -16.56 27.46
C TYR A 122 8.39 -17.66 28.39
N SER A 123 9.53 -17.40 29.03
CA SER A 123 10.19 -18.32 29.98
C SER A 123 11.05 -17.57 31.01
N PRO A 124 11.25 -18.11 32.24
CA PRO A 124 10.65 -19.34 32.75
C PRO A 124 9.17 -19.17 33.06
N LYS A 125 8.45 -20.28 33.09
CA LYS A 125 7.10 -20.38 33.59
C LYS A 125 6.90 -21.64 34.36
N SER A 126 6.25 -21.52 35.52
CA SER A 126 5.91 -22.65 36.39
C SER A 126 4.44 -23.02 36.18
N MET A 127 4.12 -24.31 36.20
CA MET A 127 2.73 -24.80 36.20
C MET A 127 2.27 -24.98 37.63
N LEU A 128 1.14 -24.34 37.96
CA LEU A 128 0.32 -24.67 39.12
C LEU A 128 -1.05 -25.14 38.65
N ASP A 129 -1.85 -25.66 39.59
CA ASP A 129 -3.21 -26.19 39.30
C ASP A 129 -4.14 -25.19 38.55
N GLU A 130 -3.84 -23.89 38.62
CA GLU A 130 -4.62 -22.80 37.99
C GLU A 130 -3.98 -22.22 36.73
N GLY A 131 -2.92 -22.84 36.17
CA GLY A 131 -2.29 -22.42 34.93
C GLY A 131 -0.82 -22.01 35.03
N PHE A 132 -0.28 -21.39 33.97
CA PHE A 132 1.10 -20.94 33.95
C PHE A 132 1.27 -19.63 34.72
N ILE A 133 2.29 -19.58 35.57
CA ILE A 133 2.65 -18.41 36.37
C ILE A 133 4.14 -18.11 36.25
N VAL A 134 4.50 -16.86 36.52
CA VAL A 134 5.88 -16.39 36.66
C VAL A 134 6.11 -15.83 38.06
N GLY A 135 7.36 -15.87 38.54
CA GLY A 135 7.74 -15.26 39.80
C GLY A 135 7.86 -13.74 39.73
N ALA A 136 7.35 -13.02 40.73
CA ALA A 136 7.64 -11.60 40.81
C ALA A 136 9.14 -11.37 41.03
N SER A 137 9.66 -10.31 40.42
CA SER A 137 11.10 -9.96 40.37
C SER A 137 12.00 -10.96 39.64
N GLU A 138 11.43 -12.02 39.05
CA GLU A 138 12.15 -12.93 38.17
C GLU A 138 12.28 -12.32 36.77
N TRP A 139 13.46 -12.48 36.17
CA TRP A 139 13.63 -12.10 34.73
C TRP A 139 12.96 -13.12 33.85
N ILE A 140 12.11 -12.61 32.96
CA ILE A 140 11.34 -13.38 32.04
C ILE A 140 11.78 -12.98 30.65
N THR A 141 12.19 -13.96 29.84
CA THR A 141 12.47 -13.77 28.44
C THR A 141 11.17 -13.89 27.64
N PHE A 142 10.84 -12.89 26.86
CA PHE A 142 9.73 -12.87 25.90
C PHE A 142 10.30 -13.01 24.50
N ASP A 143 9.85 -14.01 23.77
CA ASP A 143 10.37 -14.39 22.45
C ASP A 143 9.25 -14.39 21.42
N ALA A 144 9.32 -13.45 20.46
CA ALA A 144 8.38 -13.29 19.37
C ALA A 144 8.88 -13.88 18.03
N SER A 145 9.91 -14.75 18.07
CA SER A 145 10.53 -15.33 16.86
C SER A 145 9.57 -16.19 16.02
N GLU A 146 8.47 -16.67 16.62
CA GLU A 146 7.41 -17.42 15.90
C GLU A 146 6.38 -16.51 15.22
N SER A 147 6.47 -15.19 15.34
CA SER A 147 5.65 -14.27 14.56
C SER A 147 6.02 -14.37 13.08
N THR A 148 5.04 -14.33 12.21
CA THR A 148 5.23 -14.52 10.75
C THR A 148 4.53 -13.46 9.94
N ASP A 149 5.07 -13.23 8.75
CA ASP A 149 4.47 -12.40 7.71
C ASP A 149 4.66 -13.04 6.34
N ASN A 150 3.94 -12.56 5.32
CA ASN A 150 4.13 -13.00 3.94
C ASN A 150 5.37 -12.38 3.27
N GLU A 151 5.94 -11.32 3.84
CA GLU A 151 7.17 -10.66 3.40
C GLU A 151 8.17 -10.51 4.56
N GLU A 152 8.26 -9.34 5.18
CA GLU A 152 9.25 -9.03 6.21
C GLU A 152 8.62 -8.33 7.42
N ILE A 153 8.91 -8.81 8.62
CA ILE A 153 8.62 -8.11 9.86
C ILE A 153 9.76 -7.12 10.15
N VAL A 154 9.44 -5.83 10.25
CA VAL A 154 10.42 -4.76 10.48
C VAL A 154 10.50 -4.30 11.92
N SER A 155 9.49 -4.56 12.75
CA SER A 155 9.56 -4.19 14.17
C SER A 155 8.66 -5.01 15.08
N TYR A 156 9.12 -5.11 16.35
CA TYR A 156 8.45 -5.72 17.47
C TYR A 156 8.41 -4.70 18.61
N SER A 157 7.24 -4.38 19.13
CA SER A 157 7.04 -3.43 20.22
C SER A 157 6.20 -4.05 21.33
N TRP A 158 6.71 -3.96 22.56
CA TRP A 158 6.14 -4.58 23.75
C TRP A 158 5.55 -3.56 24.71
N ASN A 159 4.44 -3.93 25.30
CA ASN A 159 3.83 -3.20 26.43
C ASN A 159 3.46 -4.21 27.51
N PHE A 160 4.13 -4.12 28.64
CA PHE A 160 4.00 -5.09 29.75
C PHE A 160 2.83 -4.79 30.70
N ALA A 161 2.07 -3.73 30.44
CA ALA A 161 0.91 -3.30 31.23
C ALA A 161 1.25 -2.88 32.70
N ASP A 162 2.52 -2.73 33.04
CA ASP A 162 3.03 -2.22 34.32
C ASP A 162 3.67 -0.83 34.20
N GLY A 163 3.55 -0.22 32.99
CA GLY A 163 4.14 1.07 32.63
C GLY A 163 5.42 0.97 31.81
N TRP A 164 6.02 -0.23 31.70
CA TRP A 164 7.21 -0.47 30.90
C TRP A 164 6.85 -0.91 29.47
N LYS A 165 7.76 -0.53 28.56
CA LYS A 165 7.71 -0.89 27.14
C LYS A 165 9.11 -1.25 26.69
N ASP A 166 9.20 -2.09 25.66
CA ASP A 166 10.47 -2.46 25.05
C ASP A 166 10.30 -2.71 23.54
N GLU A 167 11.40 -2.84 22.82
CA GLU A 167 11.45 -3.12 21.39
C GLU A 167 12.47 -4.24 21.13
N GLY A 168 12.16 -5.10 20.16
CA GLY A 168 13.00 -6.23 19.76
C GLY A 168 12.25 -7.53 19.66
N GLN A 169 12.78 -8.46 18.85
CA GLN A 169 12.18 -9.78 18.65
C GLN A 169 12.21 -10.62 19.93
N VAL A 170 13.31 -10.49 20.71
CA VAL A 170 13.47 -11.14 22.01
C VAL A 170 13.83 -10.06 23.03
N VAL A 171 13.09 -9.99 24.11
CA VAL A 171 13.28 -9.01 25.18
C VAL A 171 13.21 -9.68 26.57
N GLU A 172 13.81 -9.04 27.55
CA GLU A 172 13.74 -9.49 28.95
C GLU A 172 12.98 -8.45 29.77
N HIS A 173 12.04 -8.91 30.59
CA HIS A 173 11.29 -8.07 31.49
C HIS A 173 11.06 -8.75 32.84
N ARG A 174 10.88 -7.98 33.91
CA ARG A 174 10.50 -8.47 35.22
C ARG A 174 9.38 -7.65 35.83
N PHE A 175 8.36 -8.31 36.29
CA PHE A 175 7.29 -7.68 37.07
C PHE A 175 7.71 -7.57 38.54
N LEU A 176 7.65 -6.39 39.12
CA LEU A 176 8.04 -6.17 40.51
C LEU A 176 6.98 -6.61 41.53
N TRP A 177 5.70 -6.68 41.07
CA TRP A 177 4.58 -6.94 41.95
C TRP A 177 3.79 -8.16 41.46
N ALA A 178 3.16 -8.86 42.39
CA ALA A 178 2.19 -9.88 42.07
C ALA A 178 0.94 -9.21 41.41
N GLY A 179 0.38 -9.87 40.40
CA GLY A 179 -0.79 -9.36 39.68
C GLY A 179 -1.00 -10.05 38.34
N THR A 180 -2.02 -9.64 37.66
CA THR A 180 -2.33 -10.11 36.32
C THR A 180 -2.05 -8.98 35.31
N TYR A 181 -1.18 -9.27 34.34
CA TYR A 181 -0.71 -8.32 33.34
C TYR A 181 -1.11 -8.76 31.95
N ASN A 182 -1.79 -7.89 31.20
CA ASN A 182 -2.09 -8.10 29.80
C ASN A 182 -0.94 -7.60 28.94
N VAL A 183 0.03 -8.49 28.72
CA VAL A 183 1.21 -8.16 27.92
C VAL A 183 0.82 -8.11 26.44
N ALA A 184 1.14 -6.99 25.79
CA ALA A 184 0.85 -6.76 24.38
C ALA A 184 2.15 -6.78 23.56
N LEU A 185 2.19 -7.61 22.53
CA LEU A 185 3.15 -7.56 21.45
C LEU A 185 2.50 -6.94 20.21
N THR A 186 3.07 -5.86 19.69
CA THR A 186 2.70 -5.31 18.39
C THR A 186 3.81 -5.59 17.38
N VAL A 187 3.48 -6.32 16.32
CA VAL A 187 4.37 -6.63 15.21
C VAL A 187 4.00 -5.77 14.01
N THR A 188 5.00 -5.22 13.34
CA THR A 188 4.80 -4.36 12.15
C THR A 188 5.59 -4.93 10.98
N ASP A 189 4.98 -5.02 9.80
CA ASP A 189 5.62 -5.43 8.54
C ASP A 189 6.27 -4.25 7.79
N ASN A 190 6.93 -4.56 6.67
CA ASN A 190 7.60 -3.58 5.80
C ASN A 190 6.65 -2.60 5.10
N ASP A 191 5.36 -2.91 4.99
CA ASP A 191 4.33 -2.07 4.36
C ASP A 191 3.51 -1.27 5.40
N GLY A 192 3.86 -1.38 6.69
CA GLY A 192 3.23 -0.65 7.79
C GLY A 192 1.99 -1.29 8.38
N GLY A 193 1.63 -2.50 7.92
CA GLY A 193 0.59 -3.33 8.54
C GLY A 193 0.98 -3.73 9.95
N LYS A 194 0.00 -3.80 10.86
CA LYS A 194 0.25 -4.07 12.28
C LYS A 194 -0.74 -5.07 12.84
N THR A 195 -0.21 -5.98 13.63
CA THR A 195 -1.02 -6.86 14.46
C THR A 195 -0.57 -6.81 15.90
N THR A 196 -1.52 -6.75 16.82
CA THR A 196 -1.25 -6.80 18.26
C THR A 196 -1.79 -8.09 18.84
N TYR A 197 -0.91 -8.86 19.50
CA TYR A 197 -1.24 -10.05 20.26
C TYR A 197 -1.22 -9.72 21.76
N LEU A 198 -2.31 -10.05 22.46
CA LEU A 198 -2.47 -9.86 23.89
C LEU A 198 -2.47 -11.22 24.59
N HIS A 199 -1.68 -11.37 25.63
CA HIS A 199 -1.66 -12.55 26.48
C HIS A 199 -1.63 -12.15 27.95
N GLU A 200 -2.48 -12.79 28.73
CA GLU A 200 -2.54 -12.58 30.17
C GLU A 200 -1.44 -13.36 30.90
N ILE A 201 -0.64 -12.67 31.71
CA ILE A 201 0.43 -13.25 32.51
C ILE A 201 0.12 -13.08 33.99
N ASN A 202 0.04 -14.18 34.69
CA ASN A 202 -0.18 -14.20 36.12
C ASN A 202 1.17 -14.23 36.84
N VAL A 203 1.45 -13.18 37.61
CA VAL A 203 2.67 -12.99 38.39
C VAL A 203 2.34 -13.27 39.84
N MET A 204 3.03 -14.23 40.43
CA MET A 204 2.85 -14.64 41.83
C MET A 204 4.12 -14.47 42.66
N GLY A 205 3.93 -14.26 43.97
CA GLY A 205 5.05 -13.96 44.89
C GLY A 205 5.55 -12.53 44.64
N GLY A 206 5.94 -11.85 45.59
CA GLY A 206 6.37 -10.45 45.55
C GLY A 206 5.77 -9.68 46.72
N PRO A 207 6.21 -8.48 46.98
CA PRO A 207 5.61 -7.67 48.01
C PRO A 207 4.16 -7.37 47.66
N PRO A 208 3.22 -7.27 48.61
CA PRO A 208 1.84 -6.93 48.36
C PRO A 208 1.75 -5.55 47.70
N CYS A 209 0.78 -5.35 46.80
CA CYS A 209 0.58 -4.10 46.04
C CYS A 209 0.38 -2.84 46.90
N ASN A 210 0.10 -3.02 48.20
CA ASN A 210 -0.06 -1.95 49.21
C ASN A 210 1.11 -1.87 50.22
N ALA A 211 2.23 -2.54 49.92
CA ALA A 211 3.42 -2.43 50.72
C ALA A 211 3.96 -1.00 50.72
N ASP A 212 4.32 -0.48 51.89
CA ASP A 212 5.05 0.79 51.98
C ASP A 212 6.52 0.62 51.56
N LEU A 213 7.22 1.74 51.38
CA LEU A 213 8.61 1.73 50.95
C LEU A 213 9.55 0.99 51.90
N GLU A 214 9.23 0.87 53.21
CA GLU A 214 10.02 0.13 54.17
C GLU A 214 9.86 -1.37 53.92
N THR A 215 8.63 -1.86 53.73
CA THR A 215 8.34 -3.26 53.43
C THR A 215 8.97 -3.72 52.10
N ILE A 216 9.00 -2.83 51.10
CA ILE A 216 9.61 -3.10 49.81
C ILE A 216 11.13 -3.25 49.92
N ASN A 217 11.78 -2.42 50.71
CA ASN A 217 13.23 -2.46 50.90
C ASN A 217 13.70 -3.70 51.66
N GLU A 218 12.84 -4.26 52.51
CA GLU A 218 13.12 -5.49 53.27
C GLU A 218 12.80 -6.76 52.45
N TRP A 219 11.97 -6.63 51.42
CA TRP A 219 11.58 -7.79 50.59
C TRP A 219 12.70 -8.17 49.62
N ASN A 220 13.34 -9.29 49.89
CA ASN A 220 14.43 -9.86 49.10
C ASN A 220 14.07 -11.28 48.64
N PRO A 221 13.46 -11.48 47.47
CA PRO A 221 12.96 -12.77 46.98
C PRO A 221 14.05 -13.69 46.44
N GLY A 222 15.09 -13.85 47.09
CA GLY A 222 16.18 -14.76 46.73
C GLY A 222 17.51 -14.20 47.11
N GLY A 223 17.84 -14.35 48.39
CA GLY A 223 19.09 -13.91 48.99
C GLY A 223 20.34 -14.43 48.27
N HIS A 224 20.69 -13.77 47.17
CA HIS A 224 22.03 -13.85 46.63
C HIS A 224 22.86 -12.76 47.30
N LYS A 225 23.69 -13.25 48.25
CA LYS A 225 24.85 -12.50 48.75
C LYS A 225 25.89 -12.42 47.64
#